data_574824b0f0c6b98102fc299d9fc6fda6
#
_entry.id   574824b0f0c6b98102fc299d9fc6fda6
#
_cell.length_a   1.000
_cell.length_b   1.000
_cell.length_c   1.000
_cell.angle_alpha   90.00
_cell.angle_beta   90.00
_cell.angle_gamma   90.00
#
_symmetry.space_group_name_H-M   'P 1'
#
loop_
_entity.id
_entity.type
_entity.pdbx_description
1 polymer ?
#
loop_
_entity_poly.entity_id
_entity_poly.type
_entity_poly.pdbx_seq_one_letter_code
_entity_poly.pdbx_strand_id
1 'polypeptide(L)'
;MDLDESIETIEAGYEFLLAYAAQGRPAGAEAGPGPHARPTLEGMLKAMVQLGDSLADREEPFERVIAEDCRKAGAAITFLLSQEKIGSEIVDNLNASIHLRAVLTDLFLYSEALDLSVDEASQSMAYDATKGNTDA
;
A
#
# COMPACT_ATOMS: atom_id res chain seq x y z
N MET A 1 6.68 -11.71 5.23
CA MET A 1 6.69 -10.50 4.40
C MET A 1 7.18 -9.33 5.24
N ASP A 2 8.22 -8.65 4.81
CA ASP A 2 8.75 -7.51 5.56
C ASP A 2 7.97 -6.22 5.23
N LEU A 3 8.36 -5.12 5.89
CA LEU A 3 7.68 -3.84 5.74
C LEU A 3 7.69 -3.34 4.29
N ASP A 4 8.86 -3.39 3.64
CA ASP A 4 9.01 -2.91 2.27
C ASP A 4 8.20 -3.76 1.30
N GLU A 5 8.20 -5.08 1.47
CA GLU A 5 7.40 -5.99 0.64
C GLU A 5 5.91 -5.73 0.81
N SER A 6 5.46 -5.47 2.05
CA SER A 6 4.05 -5.17 2.30
C SER A 6 3.62 -3.89 1.60
N ILE A 7 4.44 -2.84 1.71
CA ILE A 7 4.17 -1.56 1.06
C ILE A 7 4.13 -1.73 -0.46
N GLU A 8 5.14 -2.41 -1.01
CA GLU A 8 5.23 -2.65 -2.46
C GLU A 8 4.04 -3.44 -2.97
N THR A 9 3.61 -4.47 -2.23
CA THR A 9 2.45 -5.28 -2.61
C THR A 9 1.17 -4.45 -2.65
N ILE A 10 0.98 -3.56 -1.67
CA ILE A 10 -0.20 -2.70 -1.63
C ILE A 10 -0.18 -1.71 -2.79
N GLU A 11 0.95 -1.07 -3.05
CA GLU A 11 1.07 -0.08 -4.13
C GLU A 11 0.89 -0.73 -5.51
N ALA A 12 1.53 -1.86 -5.75
CA ALA A 12 1.40 -2.59 -7.01
C ALA A 12 -0.02 -3.12 -7.21
N GLY A 13 -0.65 -3.57 -6.13
CA GLY A 13 -2.03 -4.01 -6.15
C GLY A 13 -2.98 -2.88 -6.53
N TYR A 14 -2.76 -1.69 -5.97
CA TYR A 14 -3.58 -0.53 -6.31
C TYR A 14 -3.45 -0.16 -7.78
N GLU A 15 -2.24 -0.17 -8.33
CA GLU A 15 -2.03 0.08 -9.77
C GLU A 15 -2.81 -0.92 -10.63
N PHE A 16 -2.79 -2.19 -10.25
CA PHE A 16 -3.56 -3.22 -10.94
C PHE A 16 -5.06 -2.92 -10.87
N LEU A 17 -5.57 -2.53 -9.68
CA LEU A 17 -6.98 -2.24 -9.51
C LEU A 17 -7.43 -1.02 -10.30
N LEU A 18 -6.57 -0.02 -10.46
CA LEU A 18 -6.86 1.13 -11.32
C LEU A 18 -7.03 0.70 -12.78
N ALA A 19 -6.13 -0.14 -13.27
CA ALA A 19 -6.22 -0.67 -14.63
C ALA A 19 -7.45 -1.57 -14.81
N TYR A 20 -7.72 -2.41 -13.82
CA TYR A 20 -8.90 -3.29 -13.85
C TYR A 20 -10.20 -2.49 -13.91
N ALA A 21 -10.31 -1.44 -13.09
CA ALA A 21 -11.48 -0.58 -13.08
C ALA A 21 -11.69 0.09 -14.44
N ALA A 22 -10.61 0.51 -15.09
CA ALA A 22 -10.66 1.19 -16.38
C ALA A 22 -11.12 0.28 -17.52
N GLN A 23 -11.02 -1.03 -17.36
CA GLN A 23 -11.39 -1.99 -18.42
C GLN A 23 -12.90 -2.18 -18.58
N GLY A 24 -13.70 -1.72 -17.64
CA GLY A 24 -15.16 -1.85 -17.73
C GLY A 24 -15.68 -3.29 -17.72
N ARG A 25 -15.00 -4.19 -17.02
CA ARG A 25 -15.36 -5.60 -17.00
C ARG A 25 -16.66 -5.83 -16.22
N PRO A 26 -17.61 -6.62 -16.75
CA PRO A 26 -18.83 -6.93 -16.03
C PRO A 26 -18.56 -7.81 -14.81
N ALA A 27 -19.51 -7.84 -13.86
CA ALA A 27 -19.36 -8.57 -12.61
C ALA A 27 -19.07 -10.07 -12.80
N GLY A 28 -19.57 -10.68 -13.88
CA GLY A 28 -19.33 -12.10 -14.17
C GLY A 28 -17.99 -12.40 -14.83
N ALA A 29 -17.16 -11.38 -15.15
CA ALA A 29 -15.91 -11.59 -15.90
C ALA A 29 -14.87 -12.38 -15.11
N GLU A 30 -14.95 -12.40 -13.78
CA GLU A 30 -14.04 -13.17 -12.93
C GLU A 30 -14.17 -14.69 -13.15
N ALA A 31 -15.25 -15.15 -13.74
CA ALA A 31 -15.45 -16.57 -14.05
C ALA A 31 -14.77 -17.00 -15.35
N GLY A 32 -14.35 -16.03 -16.17
CA GLY A 32 -13.76 -16.28 -17.50
C GLY A 32 -12.26 -16.00 -17.51
N PRO A 33 -11.66 -16.00 -18.73
CA PRO A 33 -10.24 -15.68 -18.89
C PRO A 33 -9.96 -14.19 -18.67
N GLY A 34 -8.69 -13.87 -18.49
CA GLY A 34 -8.23 -12.49 -18.37
C GLY A 34 -7.81 -12.13 -16.97
N PRO A 35 -7.49 -10.86 -16.72
CA PRO A 35 -7.08 -10.44 -15.40
C PRO A 35 -8.22 -10.56 -14.40
N HIS A 36 -7.89 -10.95 -13.17
CA HIS A 36 -8.86 -11.14 -12.11
C HIS A 36 -8.49 -10.26 -10.91
N ALA A 37 -9.49 -9.57 -10.34
CA ALA A 37 -9.26 -8.69 -9.20
C ALA A 37 -9.07 -9.48 -7.90
N ARG A 38 -9.72 -10.63 -7.76
CA ARG A 38 -9.73 -11.39 -6.50
C ARG A 38 -8.35 -11.74 -5.98
N PRO A 39 -7.43 -12.33 -6.77
CA PRO A 39 -6.10 -12.64 -6.25
C PRO A 39 -5.32 -11.39 -5.82
N THR A 40 -5.47 -10.29 -6.55
CA THR A 40 -4.83 -9.01 -6.20
C THR A 40 -5.37 -8.48 -4.88
N LEU A 41 -6.69 -8.51 -4.70
CA LEU A 41 -7.33 -8.07 -3.46
C LEU A 41 -6.89 -8.93 -2.26
N GLU A 42 -6.79 -10.24 -2.45
CA GLU A 42 -6.32 -11.15 -1.41
C GLU A 42 -4.88 -10.84 -0.99
N GLY A 43 -4.00 -10.59 -1.97
CA GLY A 43 -2.61 -10.21 -1.71
C GLY A 43 -2.49 -8.89 -0.97
N MET A 44 -3.28 -7.89 -1.38
CA MET A 44 -3.31 -6.58 -0.72
C MET A 44 -3.82 -6.70 0.72
N LEU A 45 -4.87 -7.49 0.94
CA LEU A 45 -5.41 -7.71 2.27
C LEU A 45 -4.36 -8.34 3.19
N LYS A 46 -3.67 -9.36 2.71
CA LYS A 46 -2.61 -10.00 3.48
C LYS A 46 -1.52 -9.01 3.84
N ALA A 47 -1.10 -8.18 2.88
CA ALA A 47 -0.08 -7.16 3.11
C ALA A 47 -0.56 -6.12 4.14
N MET A 48 -1.82 -5.68 4.06
CA MET A 48 -2.39 -4.73 5.00
C MET A 48 -2.46 -5.29 6.42
N VAL A 49 -2.84 -6.55 6.56
CA VAL A 49 -2.87 -7.21 7.88
C VAL A 49 -1.46 -7.26 8.47
N GLN A 50 -0.49 -7.68 7.68
CA GLN A 50 0.90 -7.78 8.16
C GLN A 50 1.49 -6.41 8.50
N LEU A 51 1.24 -5.42 7.67
CA LEU A 51 1.70 -4.06 7.91
C LEU A 51 1.03 -3.48 9.17
N GLY A 52 -0.27 -3.67 9.29
CA GLY A 52 -1.03 -3.22 10.46
C GLY A 52 -0.52 -3.85 11.75
N ASP A 53 -0.30 -5.15 11.75
CA ASP A 53 0.22 -5.86 12.92
C ASP A 53 1.64 -5.38 13.28
N SER A 54 2.46 -5.08 12.29
CA SER A 54 3.82 -4.60 12.51
C SER A 54 3.87 -3.19 13.11
N LEU A 55 2.91 -2.33 12.77
CA LEU A 55 2.95 -0.92 13.14
C LEU A 55 2.01 -0.54 14.29
N ALA A 56 1.11 -1.43 14.69
CA ALA A 56 0.06 -1.10 15.67
C ALA A 56 0.61 -0.66 17.04
N ASP A 57 1.71 -1.27 17.47
CA ASP A 57 2.28 -1.05 18.80
C ASP A 57 3.52 -0.14 18.77
N ARG A 58 3.80 0.51 17.63
CA ARG A 58 4.94 1.41 17.54
C ARG A 58 4.70 2.70 18.30
N GLU A 59 5.78 3.31 18.78
CA GLU A 59 5.71 4.57 19.53
C GLU A 59 5.42 5.76 18.61
N GLU A 60 5.86 5.71 17.36
CA GLU A 60 5.62 6.78 16.40
C GLU A 60 4.14 6.90 16.09
N PRO A 61 3.49 8.06 16.39
CA PRO A 61 2.05 8.21 16.18
C PRO A 61 1.58 7.92 14.75
N PHE A 62 2.35 8.32 13.74
CA PHE A 62 1.94 8.12 12.35
C PHE A 62 1.95 6.64 11.96
N GLU A 63 2.88 5.87 12.51
CA GLU A 63 2.89 4.42 12.26
C GLU A 63 1.61 3.76 12.79
N ARG A 64 1.10 4.25 13.93
CA ARG A 64 -0.19 3.77 14.45
C ARG A 64 -1.37 4.20 13.59
N VAL A 65 -1.30 5.38 12.98
CA VAL A 65 -2.32 5.83 12.02
C VAL A 65 -2.36 4.91 10.81
N ILE A 66 -1.18 4.55 10.28
CA ILE A 66 -1.10 3.61 9.15
C ILE A 66 -1.75 2.27 9.53
N ALA A 67 -1.46 1.77 10.73
CA ALA A 67 -2.04 0.50 11.19
C ALA A 67 -3.56 0.59 11.26
N GLU A 68 -4.10 1.69 11.77
CA GLU A 68 -5.54 1.90 11.87
C GLU A 68 -6.18 2.00 10.48
N ASP A 69 -5.56 2.73 9.56
CA ASP A 69 -6.07 2.86 8.20
C ASP A 69 -6.01 1.53 7.46
N CYS A 70 -4.97 0.74 7.67
CA CYS A 70 -4.87 -0.62 7.11
C CYS A 70 -6.02 -1.50 7.62
N ARG A 71 -6.37 -1.39 8.91
CA ARG A 71 -7.49 -2.13 9.47
C ARG A 71 -8.80 -1.77 8.78
N LYS A 72 -9.03 -0.46 8.58
CA LYS A 72 -10.25 0.03 7.94
C LYS A 72 -10.33 -0.37 6.47
N ALA A 73 -9.27 -0.16 5.73
CA ALA A 73 -9.21 -0.54 4.32
C ALA A 73 -9.30 -2.07 4.15
N GLY A 74 -8.66 -2.81 5.06
CA GLY A 74 -8.74 -4.26 5.06
C GLY A 74 -10.18 -4.76 5.25
N ALA A 75 -10.95 -4.08 6.10
CA ALA A 75 -12.36 -4.41 6.27
C ALA A 75 -13.15 -4.19 4.97
N ALA A 76 -12.87 -3.11 4.25
CA ALA A 76 -13.51 -2.84 2.96
C ALA A 76 -13.15 -3.90 1.92
N ILE A 77 -11.89 -4.30 1.86
CA ILE A 77 -11.43 -5.34 0.94
C ILE A 77 -12.07 -6.69 1.29
N THR A 78 -12.14 -7.01 2.58
CA THR A 78 -12.79 -8.23 3.05
C THR A 78 -14.26 -8.26 2.64
N PHE A 79 -14.94 -7.14 2.76
CA PHE A 79 -16.32 -7.01 2.31
C PHE A 79 -16.45 -7.28 0.80
N LEU A 80 -15.55 -6.70 0.00
CA LEU A 80 -15.54 -6.92 -1.44
C LEU A 80 -15.32 -8.40 -1.77
N LEU A 81 -14.34 -9.03 -1.09
CA LEU A 81 -14.02 -10.44 -1.31
C LEU A 81 -15.16 -11.38 -0.92
N SER A 82 -16.07 -10.93 -0.05
CA SER A 82 -17.23 -11.72 0.32
C SER A 82 -18.33 -11.71 -0.76
N GLN A 83 -18.20 -10.85 -1.77
CA GLN A 83 -19.15 -10.80 -2.86
C GLN A 83 -18.90 -11.94 -3.82
N GLU A 84 -19.96 -12.51 -4.35
CA GLU A 84 -19.85 -13.62 -5.31
C GLU A 84 -19.23 -13.17 -6.62
N LYS A 85 -19.53 -11.95 -7.06
CA LYS A 85 -19.07 -11.41 -8.33
C LYS A 85 -18.38 -10.07 -8.15
N ILE A 86 -17.22 -9.90 -8.77
CA ILE A 86 -16.43 -8.69 -8.70
C ILE A 86 -16.16 -8.21 -10.12
N GLY A 87 -16.74 -7.04 -10.48
CA GLY A 87 -16.51 -6.40 -11.76
C GLY A 87 -15.76 -5.09 -11.60
N SER A 88 -15.57 -4.38 -12.71
CA SER A 88 -14.83 -3.11 -12.71
C SER A 88 -15.50 -2.01 -11.89
N GLU A 89 -16.83 -1.97 -11.90
CA GLU A 89 -17.57 -0.90 -11.21
C GLU A 89 -17.39 -0.96 -9.70
N ILE A 90 -17.47 -2.15 -9.09
CA ILE A 90 -17.29 -2.30 -7.65
C ILE A 90 -15.82 -2.03 -7.26
N VAL A 91 -14.87 -2.43 -8.13
CA VAL A 91 -13.45 -2.13 -7.93
C VAL A 91 -13.20 -0.63 -8.02
N ASP A 92 -13.83 0.04 -8.98
CA ASP A 92 -13.71 1.50 -9.12
C ASP A 92 -14.20 2.20 -7.85
N ASN A 93 -15.31 1.75 -7.28
CA ASN A 93 -15.84 2.29 -6.03
C ASN A 93 -14.88 2.04 -4.86
N LEU A 94 -14.24 0.87 -4.81
CA LEU A 94 -13.22 0.60 -3.81
C LEU A 94 -12.04 1.56 -3.95
N ASN A 95 -11.56 1.75 -5.19
CA ASN A 95 -10.43 2.65 -5.46
C ASN A 95 -10.74 4.09 -5.05
N ALA A 96 -12.00 4.50 -5.16
CA ALA A 96 -12.44 5.83 -4.75
C ALA A 96 -12.72 5.94 -3.25
N SER A 97 -12.76 4.82 -2.55
CA SER A 97 -13.03 4.78 -1.11
C SER A 97 -11.96 5.56 -0.33
N ILE A 98 -12.41 6.39 0.62
CA ILE A 98 -11.47 7.15 1.45
C ILE A 98 -10.57 6.22 2.28
N HIS A 99 -11.04 5.02 2.61
CA HIS A 99 -10.27 4.09 3.43
C HIS A 99 -9.08 3.53 2.66
N LEU A 100 -9.27 3.10 1.42
CA LEU A 100 -8.16 2.63 0.59
C LEU A 100 -7.22 3.79 0.25
N ARG A 101 -7.79 4.94 -0.11
CA ARG A 101 -6.99 6.12 -0.45
C ARG A 101 -6.17 6.59 0.75
N ALA A 102 -6.71 6.49 1.97
CA ALA A 102 -5.96 6.84 3.18
C ALA A 102 -4.71 5.98 3.31
N VAL A 103 -4.83 4.67 3.11
CA VAL A 103 -3.67 3.76 3.17
C VAL A 103 -2.63 4.17 2.13
N LEU A 104 -3.04 4.38 0.88
CA LEU A 104 -2.09 4.74 -0.18
C LEU A 104 -1.41 6.08 0.12
N THR A 105 -2.15 7.08 0.55
CA THR A 105 -1.61 8.39 0.90
C THR A 105 -0.64 8.28 2.07
N ASP A 106 -1.00 7.52 3.09
CA ASP A 106 -0.12 7.27 4.25
C ASP A 106 1.19 6.64 3.81
N LEU A 107 1.12 5.63 2.95
CA LEU A 107 2.31 4.89 2.51
C LEU A 107 3.20 5.74 1.61
N PHE A 108 2.63 6.59 0.76
CA PHE A 108 3.41 7.52 -0.04
C PHE A 108 4.17 8.49 0.86
N LEU A 109 3.50 9.06 1.86
CA LEU A 109 4.14 9.97 2.80
C LEU A 109 5.21 9.26 3.62
N TYR A 110 4.91 8.08 4.12
CA TYR A 110 5.80 7.29 4.97
C TYR A 110 7.06 6.86 4.20
N SER A 111 6.88 6.34 2.98
CA SER A 111 8.00 5.92 2.13
C SER A 111 8.89 7.10 1.74
N GLU A 112 8.29 8.23 1.39
CA GLU A 112 9.04 9.44 1.04
C GLU A 112 9.87 9.93 2.24
N ALA A 113 9.28 9.94 3.43
CA ALA A 113 9.99 10.35 4.64
C ALA A 113 11.16 9.43 4.95
N LEU A 114 10.99 8.12 4.78
CA LEU A 114 12.06 7.15 5.00
C LEU A 114 13.18 7.31 3.95
N ASP A 115 12.83 7.52 2.69
CA ASP A 115 13.78 7.74 1.61
C ASP A 115 14.61 9.01 1.85
N LEU A 116 13.96 10.09 2.28
CA LEU A 116 14.65 11.34 2.62
C LEU A 116 15.60 11.14 3.80
N SER A 117 15.21 10.38 4.81
CA SER A 117 16.04 10.06 5.96
C SER A 117 17.31 9.30 5.54
N VAL A 118 17.15 8.32 4.64
CA VAL A 118 18.27 7.54 4.12
C VAL A 118 19.19 8.45 3.30
N ASP A 119 18.65 9.29 2.43
CA ASP A 119 19.43 10.21 1.61
C ASP A 119 20.20 11.21 2.46
N GLU A 120 19.58 11.78 3.49
CA GLU A 120 20.24 12.69 4.43
C GLU A 120 21.39 12.00 5.17
N ALA A 121 21.16 10.78 5.62
CA ALA A 121 22.20 10.01 6.29
C ALA A 121 23.39 9.75 5.36
N SER A 122 23.12 9.39 4.11
CA SER A 122 24.16 9.16 3.10
C SER A 122 24.92 10.42 2.78
N GLN A 123 24.23 11.55 2.62
CA GLN A 123 24.84 12.84 2.35
C GLN A 123 25.68 13.32 3.54
N SER A 124 25.18 13.15 4.74
CA SER A 124 25.89 13.52 5.95
C SER A 124 27.19 12.73 6.09
N MET A 125 27.16 11.45 5.84
CA MET A 125 28.36 10.59 5.88
C MET A 125 29.38 11.01 4.83
N ALA A 126 28.94 11.31 3.61
CA ALA A 126 29.81 11.77 2.52
C ALA A 126 30.42 13.13 2.85
N TYR A 127 29.65 14.05 3.41
CA TYR A 127 30.10 15.38 3.82
C TYR A 127 31.16 15.26 4.91
N ASP A 128 30.93 14.47 5.93
CA ASP A 128 31.86 14.28 7.05
C ASP A 128 33.20 13.71 6.57
N ALA A 129 33.17 12.75 5.65
CA ALA A 129 34.38 12.20 5.07
C ALA A 129 35.19 13.25 4.31
N THR A 130 34.51 14.07 3.52
CA THR A 130 35.14 15.16 2.75
C THR A 130 35.69 16.25 3.67
N LYS A 131 34.90 16.62 4.69
CA LYS A 131 35.31 17.64 5.65
C LYS A 131 36.53 17.21 6.44
N GLY A 132 36.61 15.93 6.85
CA GLY A 132 37.76 15.40 7.53
C GLY A 132 39.04 15.51 6.71
N ASN A 133 38.93 15.36 5.38
CA ASN A 133 40.05 15.51 4.46
C ASN A 133 40.45 16.96 4.24
N THR A 134 39.50 17.89 4.26
CA THR A 134 39.76 19.31 4.01
C THR A 134 40.22 20.08 5.24
N ASP A 135 39.86 19.62 6.41
CA ASP A 135 40.24 20.26 7.68
C ASP A 135 41.62 19.84 8.16
N ALA A 136 42.25 18.97 7.43
CA ALA A 136 43.59 18.47 7.77
C ALA A 136 44.74 19.51 7.55
#